data_cc93e6b30cd6f0c111296d74123006c1
#
_entry.id   cc93e6b30cd6f0c111296d74123006c1
#
_cell.length_a   1.000
_cell.length_b   1.000
_cell.length_c   1.000
_cell.angle_alpha   90.00
_cell.angle_beta   90.00
_cell.angle_gamma   90.00
#
_symmetry.space_group_name_H-M   'P 1'
#
loop_
_entity.id
_entity.type
_entity.pdbx_description
1 polymer ?
#
loop_
_entity_poly.entity_id
_entity_poly.type
_entity_poly.pdbx_seq_one_letter_code
_entity_poly.pdbx_strand_id
1 'polypeptide(L)'
;MDNSRVSTVSHGRWVMTEDALVSELEGLVSEARNPDTMQVDLLPTAAILKAMNEEDKRVPLAVEKVIPNIAAAVERIVHAFRNGGRLIYMGAGTSGRLGILDASECPPTFSVPEGMVVGLIAGGLPAVARSVEGAEDDHEQGVADLESIGVTTRDVVTGIAVSGRTPYVVGGLSHAKAQGASTIAISCNPDSAIARVADISIVPIVGPEVLTGSTRLKSGTAQKLVLNMLTTASMIRMGKSYENLMVDMTASNQKLVARAANIVMAAIGCSLEEARAYLARSGYDVKLAILIARTGLDVEAARAALERADGFLRRAIAETRGEAAS
;
A
#
# COMPACT_ATOMS: atom_id res chain seq x y z
N MET A 1 10.27 38.03 20.04
CA MET A 1 9.57 37.89 18.76
C MET A 1 10.65 37.71 17.69
N ASP A 2 10.98 36.48 17.38
CA ASP A 2 12.05 36.11 16.46
C ASP A 2 11.45 35.90 15.05
N ASN A 3 11.77 36.84 14.16
CA ASN A 3 11.17 36.94 12.81
C ASN A 3 12.04 36.23 11.75
N SER A 4 12.87 35.23 12.14
CA SER A 4 13.86 34.58 11.26
C SER A 4 13.33 33.33 10.52
N ARG A 5 12.03 33.03 10.57
CA ARG A 5 11.41 31.89 9.87
C ARG A 5 10.54 32.35 8.70
N VAL A 6 11.05 33.19 7.81
CA VAL A 6 10.28 33.57 6.62
C VAL A 6 10.64 32.60 5.49
N SER A 7 9.75 31.64 5.22
CA SER A 7 9.75 30.88 3.97
C SER A 7 9.21 31.79 2.86
N THR A 8 10.02 32.13 1.88
CA THR A 8 9.60 32.84 0.69
C THR A 8 9.21 31.86 -0.41
N VAL A 9 8.03 32.03 -0.99
CA VAL A 9 7.62 31.28 -2.18
C VAL A 9 8.26 31.93 -3.39
N SER A 10 9.24 31.28 -4.01
CA SER A 10 9.82 31.67 -5.28
C SER A 10 9.43 30.66 -6.36
N HIS A 11 8.65 31.09 -7.35
CA HIS A 11 8.20 30.28 -8.48
C HIS A 11 7.47 28.96 -8.09
N GLY A 12 6.58 28.99 -7.08
CA GLY A 12 5.81 27.80 -6.64
C GLY A 12 6.63 26.79 -5.82
N ARG A 13 7.88 27.04 -5.52
CA ARG A 13 8.73 26.18 -4.68
C ARG A 13 8.80 26.70 -3.27
N TRP A 14 8.61 25.84 -2.30
CA TRP A 14 8.90 26.10 -0.89
C TRP A 14 10.43 26.18 -0.71
N VAL A 15 10.96 27.39 -0.58
CA VAL A 15 12.38 27.61 -0.32
C VAL A 15 12.55 27.92 1.15
N MET A 16 13.00 26.93 1.91
CA MET A 16 13.55 27.15 3.25
C MET A 16 14.97 27.67 3.14
N THR A 17 15.41 28.46 4.10
CA THR A 17 16.85 28.78 4.21
C THR A 17 17.62 27.50 4.52
N GLU A 18 18.87 27.40 4.07
CA GLU A 18 19.73 26.24 4.32
C GLU A 18 19.85 25.93 5.82
N ASP A 19 20.03 26.95 6.66
CA ASP A 19 20.11 26.81 8.12
C ASP A 19 18.81 26.24 8.73
N ALA A 20 17.64 26.68 8.24
CA ALA A 20 16.36 26.17 8.70
C ALA A 20 16.16 24.70 8.29
N LEU A 21 16.62 24.34 7.10
CA LEU A 21 16.60 22.98 6.60
C LEU A 21 17.51 22.05 7.41
N VAL A 22 18.74 22.48 7.70
CA VAL A 22 19.69 21.75 8.54
C VAL A 22 19.09 21.49 9.93
N SER A 23 18.56 22.54 10.57
CA SER A 23 17.93 22.42 11.89
C SER A 23 16.71 21.48 11.90
N GLU A 24 15.92 21.48 10.83
CA GLU A 24 14.78 20.54 10.70
C GLU A 24 15.27 19.10 10.55
N LEU A 25 16.27 18.85 9.71
CA LEU A 25 16.84 17.52 9.49
C LEU A 25 17.48 16.94 10.75
N GLU A 26 18.17 17.75 11.54
CA GLU A 26 18.76 17.32 12.83
C GLU A 26 17.71 16.82 13.82
N GLY A 27 16.46 17.27 13.72
CA GLY A 27 15.35 16.82 14.54
C GLY A 27 14.71 15.49 14.09
N LEU A 28 15.07 14.97 12.91
CA LEU A 28 14.45 13.78 12.36
C LEU A 28 15.14 12.49 12.86
N VAL A 29 14.35 11.54 13.34
CA VAL A 29 14.85 10.22 13.80
C VAL A 29 15.50 9.46 12.63
N SER A 30 14.98 9.60 11.41
CA SER A 30 15.49 8.93 10.21
C SER A 30 16.86 9.48 9.74
N GLU A 31 17.20 10.73 10.12
CA GLU A 31 18.44 11.40 9.74
C GLU A 31 19.52 11.30 10.83
N ALA A 32 19.17 10.82 12.02
CA ALA A 32 20.12 10.63 13.11
C ALA A 32 21.19 9.60 12.74
N ARG A 33 22.39 9.76 13.33
CA ARG A 33 23.44 8.74 13.21
C ARG A 33 23.11 7.52 14.06
N ASN A 34 23.26 6.33 13.47
CA ASN A 34 23.06 5.09 14.19
C ASN A 34 24.28 4.75 15.05
N PRO A 35 24.17 4.75 16.40
CA PRO A 35 25.30 4.49 17.27
C PRO A 35 25.86 3.07 17.13
N ASP A 36 25.03 2.11 16.71
CA ASP A 36 25.43 0.70 16.59
C ASP A 36 26.25 0.44 15.30
N THR A 37 26.30 1.42 14.36
CA THR A 37 26.95 1.24 13.05
C THR A 37 27.97 2.33 12.73
N MET A 38 28.47 3.06 13.74
CA MET A 38 29.41 4.17 13.56
C MET A 38 30.72 3.81 12.85
N GLN A 39 31.11 2.53 12.86
CA GLN A 39 32.32 2.02 12.25
C GLN A 39 32.04 0.95 11.20
N VAL A 40 30.86 1.01 10.56
CA VAL A 40 30.42 0.00 9.60
C VAL A 40 31.35 -0.12 8.39
N ASP A 41 32.02 0.98 8.00
CA ASP A 41 33.00 1.06 6.92
C ASP A 41 34.29 0.28 7.20
N LEU A 42 34.59 -0.01 8.44
CA LEU A 42 35.77 -0.79 8.85
C LEU A 42 35.49 -2.30 8.95
N LEU A 43 34.23 -2.70 8.83
CA LEU A 43 33.83 -4.08 9.04
C LEU A 43 34.08 -4.94 7.79
N PRO A 44 34.43 -6.23 7.95
CA PRO A 44 34.41 -7.18 6.84
C PRO A 44 32.99 -7.42 6.35
N THR A 45 32.82 -7.76 5.07
CA THR A 45 31.53 -7.88 4.39
C THR A 45 30.47 -8.65 5.20
N ALA A 46 30.83 -9.81 5.75
CA ALA A 46 29.90 -10.61 6.54
C ALA A 46 29.39 -9.89 7.79
N ALA A 47 30.23 -9.08 8.43
CA ALA A 47 29.86 -8.28 9.60
C ALA A 47 28.97 -7.09 9.20
N ILE A 48 29.23 -6.44 8.06
CA ILE A 48 28.35 -5.41 7.50
C ILE A 48 26.96 -5.98 7.27
N LEU A 49 26.84 -7.12 6.57
CA LEU A 49 25.57 -7.76 6.29
C LEU A 49 24.82 -8.17 7.57
N LYS A 50 25.56 -8.65 8.57
CA LYS A 50 24.98 -8.97 9.88
C LYS A 50 24.43 -7.72 10.57
N ALA A 51 25.17 -6.61 10.58
CA ALA A 51 24.71 -5.34 11.15
C ALA A 51 23.43 -4.84 10.45
N MET A 52 23.38 -4.89 9.12
CA MET A 52 22.17 -4.56 8.36
C MET A 52 20.99 -5.43 8.76
N ASN A 53 21.18 -6.75 8.84
CA ASN A 53 20.11 -7.68 9.20
C ASN A 53 19.62 -7.48 10.66
N GLU A 54 20.50 -7.12 11.60
CA GLU A 54 20.08 -6.80 12.98
C GLU A 54 19.21 -5.53 13.01
N GLU A 55 19.54 -4.52 12.22
CA GLU A 55 18.70 -3.34 12.09
C GLU A 55 17.35 -3.66 11.42
N ASP A 56 17.33 -4.48 10.39
CA ASP A 56 16.10 -4.86 9.68
C ASP A 56 15.12 -5.65 10.57
N LYS A 57 15.61 -6.41 11.56
CA LYS A 57 14.75 -7.10 12.54
C LYS A 57 13.89 -6.16 13.39
N ARG A 58 14.26 -4.89 13.49
CA ARG A 58 13.48 -3.87 14.22
C ARG A 58 12.24 -3.44 13.46
N VAL A 59 12.20 -3.62 12.14
CA VAL A 59 11.14 -3.12 11.26
C VAL A 59 9.76 -3.72 11.61
N PRO A 60 9.57 -5.05 11.67
CA PRO A 60 8.26 -5.61 11.99
C PRO A 60 7.77 -5.19 13.39
N LEU A 61 8.67 -5.01 14.35
CA LEU A 61 8.33 -4.54 15.69
C LEU A 61 7.88 -3.08 15.72
N ALA A 62 8.43 -2.24 14.84
CA ALA A 62 7.98 -0.86 14.68
C ALA A 62 6.60 -0.80 13.98
N VAL A 63 6.37 -1.64 12.99
CA VAL A 63 5.09 -1.75 12.29
C VAL A 63 4.00 -2.29 13.20
N GLU A 64 4.30 -3.27 14.07
CA GLU A 64 3.36 -3.82 15.05
C GLU A 64 2.71 -2.72 15.92
N LYS A 65 3.48 -1.73 16.33
CA LYS A 65 2.99 -0.63 17.19
C LYS A 65 1.96 0.26 16.51
N VAL A 66 1.92 0.27 15.18
CA VAL A 66 1.01 1.10 14.38
C VAL A 66 -0.12 0.31 13.72
N ILE A 67 -0.27 -0.99 14.04
CA ILE A 67 -1.38 -1.82 13.55
C ILE A 67 -2.76 -1.19 13.80
N PRO A 68 -3.06 -0.55 14.94
CA PRO A 68 -4.36 0.10 15.13
C PRO A 68 -4.63 1.21 14.10
N ASN A 69 -3.62 2.00 13.74
CA ASN A 69 -3.73 3.04 12.71
C ASN A 69 -3.88 2.43 11.30
N ILE A 70 -3.15 1.33 11.02
CA ILE A 70 -3.30 0.58 9.77
C ILE A 70 -4.73 0.02 9.66
N ALA A 71 -5.27 -0.55 10.72
CA ALA A 71 -6.63 -1.07 10.74
C ALA A 71 -7.68 0.02 10.46
N ALA A 72 -7.54 1.20 11.08
CA ALA A 72 -8.41 2.33 10.81
C ALA A 72 -8.32 2.78 9.33
N ALA A 73 -7.12 2.78 8.75
CA ALA A 73 -6.90 3.10 7.34
C ALA A 73 -7.54 2.04 6.41
N VAL A 74 -7.40 0.75 6.73
CA VAL A 74 -8.06 -0.35 5.98
C VAL A 74 -9.56 -0.17 5.94
N GLU A 75 -10.22 0.15 7.07
CA GLU A 75 -11.67 0.37 7.09
C GLU A 75 -12.09 1.57 6.20
N ARG A 76 -11.28 2.63 6.15
CA ARG A 76 -11.51 3.76 5.22
C ARG A 76 -11.36 3.35 3.76
N ILE A 77 -10.34 2.57 3.43
CA ILE A 77 -10.09 2.06 2.07
C ILE A 77 -11.22 1.13 1.63
N VAL A 78 -11.65 0.20 2.50
CA VAL A 78 -12.77 -0.71 2.22
C VAL A 78 -14.06 0.08 1.97
N HIS A 79 -14.32 1.11 2.80
CA HIS A 79 -15.48 1.98 2.59
C HIS A 79 -15.41 2.69 1.22
N ALA A 80 -14.24 3.23 0.85
CA ALA A 80 -14.03 3.87 -0.45
C ALA A 80 -14.30 2.90 -1.60
N PHE A 81 -13.70 1.70 -1.58
CA PHE A 81 -13.89 0.69 -2.62
C PHE A 81 -15.35 0.28 -2.80
N ARG A 82 -16.10 0.09 -1.71
CA ARG A 82 -17.54 -0.25 -1.76
C ARG A 82 -18.39 0.87 -2.37
N ASN A 83 -17.92 2.11 -2.31
CA ASN A 83 -18.62 3.27 -2.86
C ASN A 83 -18.07 3.72 -4.22
N GLY A 84 -17.29 2.87 -4.90
CA GLY A 84 -16.70 3.16 -6.20
C GLY A 84 -15.60 4.21 -6.19
N GLY A 85 -14.98 4.43 -5.02
CA GLY A 85 -13.77 5.23 -4.84
C GLY A 85 -12.50 4.40 -5.04
N ARG A 86 -11.35 5.06 -4.94
CA ARG A 86 -10.01 4.52 -5.23
C ARG A 86 -9.10 4.68 -4.02
N LEU A 87 -8.04 3.86 -3.99
CA LEU A 87 -6.86 4.10 -3.17
C LEU A 87 -5.78 4.74 -4.05
N ILE A 88 -5.31 5.92 -3.68
CA ILE A 88 -4.31 6.67 -4.44
C ILE A 88 -3.08 6.84 -3.56
N TYR A 89 -1.98 6.22 -3.95
CA TYR A 89 -0.67 6.42 -3.33
C TYR A 89 0.04 7.60 -3.98
N MET A 90 0.72 8.41 -3.20
CA MET A 90 1.60 9.45 -3.71
C MET A 90 2.89 9.55 -2.87
N GLY A 91 4.02 9.70 -3.54
CA GLY A 91 5.31 9.77 -2.89
C GLY A 91 6.42 10.20 -3.83
N ALA A 92 7.63 10.41 -3.29
CA ALA A 92 8.82 10.69 -4.07
C ALA A 92 9.86 9.58 -3.90
N GLY A 93 10.76 9.42 -4.87
CA GLY A 93 11.87 8.48 -4.81
C GLY A 93 11.43 7.05 -4.46
N THR A 94 12.05 6.44 -3.45
CA THR A 94 11.72 5.09 -2.98
C THR A 94 10.26 4.96 -2.53
N SER A 95 9.72 5.95 -1.81
CA SER A 95 8.34 5.94 -1.33
C SER A 95 7.33 5.90 -2.47
N GLY A 96 7.52 6.71 -3.51
CA GLY A 96 6.68 6.70 -4.71
C GLY A 96 6.78 5.40 -5.49
N ARG A 97 8.00 4.83 -5.62
CA ARG A 97 8.20 3.52 -6.28
C ARG A 97 7.49 2.39 -5.56
N LEU A 98 7.50 2.39 -4.22
CA LEU A 98 6.79 1.39 -3.42
C LEU A 98 5.27 1.51 -3.60
N GLY A 99 4.73 2.73 -3.67
CA GLY A 99 3.32 2.96 -3.97
C GLY A 99 2.91 2.43 -5.35
N ILE A 100 3.73 2.68 -6.39
CA ILE A 100 3.51 2.14 -7.73
C ILE A 100 3.59 0.62 -7.74
N LEU A 101 4.59 0.04 -7.06
CA LEU A 101 4.76 -1.41 -6.96
C LEU A 101 3.50 -2.06 -6.37
N ASP A 102 3.04 -1.60 -5.20
CA ASP A 102 1.87 -2.17 -4.53
C ASP A 102 0.60 -2.00 -5.38
N ALA A 103 0.40 -0.84 -6.01
CA ALA A 103 -0.72 -0.58 -6.90
C ALA A 103 -0.74 -1.52 -8.11
N SER A 104 0.42 -1.77 -8.74
CA SER A 104 0.55 -2.61 -9.93
C SER A 104 0.29 -4.09 -9.68
N GLU A 105 0.47 -4.56 -8.45
CA GLU A 105 0.24 -5.96 -8.06
C GLU A 105 -1.24 -6.26 -7.72
N CYS A 106 -2.08 -5.26 -7.51
CA CYS A 106 -3.48 -5.46 -7.14
C CYS A 106 -4.32 -6.09 -8.25
N PRO A 107 -4.27 -5.64 -9.53
CA PRO A 107 -5.07 -6.25 -10.59
C PRO A 107 -4.76 -7.74 -10.83
N PRO A 108 -3.49 -8.18 -10.98
CA PRO A 108 -3.20 -9.60 -11.23
C PRO A 108 -3.47 -10.49 -10.02
N THR A 109 -3.39 -9.96 -8.79
CA THR A 109 -3.55 -10.73 -7.55
C THR A 109 -5.02 -10.90 -7.16
N PHE A 110 -5.82 -9.85 -7.31
CA PHE A 110 -7.19 -9.77 -6.79
C PHE A 110 -8.25 -9.58 -7.87
N SER A 111 -7.87 -9.58 -9.15
CA SER A 111 -8.77 -9.33 -10.29
C SER A 111 -9.63 -8.07 -10.09
N VAL A 112 -9.02 -7.01 -9.57
CA VAL A 112 -9.67 -5.71 -9.43
C VAL A 112 -9.44 -4.88 -10.70
N PRO A 113 -10.35 -3.94 -11.02
CA PRO A 113 -10.17 -3.06 -12.17
C PRO A 113 -8.87 -2.25 -12.09
N GLU A 114 -8.24 -2.04 -13.25
CA GLU A 114 -7.16 -1.05 -13.36
C GLU A 114 -7.67 0.31 -12.86
N GLY A 115 -6.83 1.02 -12.12
CA GLY A 115 -7.19 2.31 -11.54
C GLY A 115 -7.95 2.25 -10.20
N MET A 116 -8.32 1.08 -9.67
CA MET A 116 -8.85 0.95 -8.31
C MET A 116 -7.80 1.29 -7.25
N VAL A 117 -6.55 0.92 -7.50
CA VAL A 117 -5.38 1.35 -6.74
C VAL A 117 -4.44 2.05 -7.71
N VAL A 118 -4.06 3.29 -7.40
CA VAL A 118 -3.25 4.16 -8.26
C VAL A 118 -1.98 4.56 -7.54
N GLY A 119 -0.85 4.55 -8.22
CA GLY A 119 0.43 5.06 -7.71
C GLY A 119 0.87 6.30 -8.46
N LEU A 120 1.08 7.41 -7.75
CA LEU A 120 1.67 8.65 -8.24
C LEU A 120 3.07 8.82 -7.66
N ILE A 121 4.00 9.29 -8.48
CA ILE A 121 5.39 9.54 -8.07
C ILE A 121 5.85 10.92 -8.56
N ALA A 122 6.46 11.68 -7.68
CA ALA A 122 7.09 12.96 -8.04
C ALA A 122 8.05 12.79 -9.22
N GLY A 123 7.88 13.57 -10.27
CA GLY A 123 8.61 13.45 -11.53
C GLY A 123 8.02 12.45 -12.53
N GLY A 124 6.85 11.86 -12.23
CA GLY A 124 6.08 11.00 -13.13
C GLY A 124 6.78 9.67 -13.48
N LEU A 125 6.34 9.01 -14.55
CA LEU A 125 6.85 7.69 -14.96
C LEU A 125 8.38 7.60 -15.10
N PRO A 126 9.12 8.61 -15.58
CA PRO A 126 10.58 8.57 -15.62
C PRO A 126 11.21 8.34 -14.23
N ALA A 127 10.59 8.85 -13.15
CA ALA A 127 11.07 8.72 -11.79
C ALA A 127 10.99 7.29 -11.23
N VAL A 128 10.27 6.38 -11.87
CA VAL A 128 10.25 4.95 -11.52
C VAL A 128 11.62 4.32 -11.75
N ALA A 129 12.25 4.62 -12.88
CA ALA A 129 13.51 4.00 -13.29
C ALA A 129 14.77 4.80 -12.91
N ARG A 130 14.66 6.12 -12.70
CA ARG A 130 15.80 7.01 -12.41
C ARG A 130 15.40 8.13 -11.44
N SER A 131 16.37 8.77 -10.81
CA SER A 131 16.11 9.98 -10.02
C SER A 131 15.75 11.15 -10.94
N VAL A 132 14.73 11.94 -10.52
CA VAL A 132 14.37 13.22 -11.15
C VAL A 132 14.61 14.29 -10.10
N GLU A 133 15.68 15.05 -10.28
CA GLU A 133 16.13 16.04 -9.30
C GLU A 133 15.10 17.15 -9.10
N GLY A 134 14.88 17.55 -7.84
CA GLY A 134 13.95 18.61 -7.45
C GLY A 134 12.47 18.30 -7.59
N ALA A 135 12.09 17.11 -8.08
CA ALA A 135 10.68 16.75 -8.23
C ALA A 135 9.95 16.62 -6.88
N GLU A 136 10.65 16.20 -5.83
CA GLU A 136 10.08 16.06 -4.49
C GLU A 136 9.76 17.39 -3.81
N ASP A 137 10.42 18.48 -4.24
CA ASP A 137 10.27 19.83 -3.70
C ASP A 137 9.10 20.60 -4.32
N ASP A 138 8.47 20.05 -5.35
CA ASP A 138 7.40 20.70 -6.09
C ASP A 138 6.01 20.40 -5.49
N HIS A 139 5.56 21.32 -4.62
CA HIS A 139 4.27 21.25 -3.95
C HIS A 139 3.10 21.33 -4.96
N GLU A 140 3.20 22.22 -5.95
CA GLU A 140 2.13 22.44 -6.94
C GLU A 140 1.99 21.24 -7.89
N GLN A 141 3.08 20.53 -8.19
CA GLN A 141 3.02 19.31 -8.97
C GLN A 141 2.24 18.21 -8.22
N GLY A 142 2.35 18.12 -6.89
CA GLY A 142 1.55 17.20 -6.08
C GLY A 142 0.04 17.46 -6.19
N VAL A 143 -0.35 18.74 -6.28
CA VAL A 143 -1.74 19.15 -6.54
C VAL A 143 -2.15 18.78 -7.97
N ALA A 144 -1.35 19.17 -8.96
CA ALA A 144 -1.63 18.95 -10.38
C ALA A 144 -1.78 17.46 -10.72
N ASP A 145 -0.96 16.59 -10.13
CA ASP A 145 -1.04 15.15 -10.36
C ASP A 145 -2.38 14.57 -9.86
N LEU A 146 -2.89 15.02 -8.71
CA LEU A 146 -4.21 14.60 -8.21
C LEU A 146 -5.36 15.18 -9.02
N GLU A 147 -5.24 16.43 -9.48
CA GLU A 147 -6.23 17.05 -10.38
C GLU A 147 -6.30 16.30 -11.72
N SER A 148 -5.15 15.87 -12.24
CA SER A 148 -5.07 15.17 -13.53
C SER A 148 -5.84 13.84 -13.55
N ILE A 149 -5.95 13.18 -12.39
CA ILE A 149 -6.70 11.93 -12.23
C ILE A 149 -8.10 12.14 -11.67
N GLY A 150 -8.50 13.40 -11.44
CA GLY A 150 -9.83 13.77 -10.95
C GLY A 150 -10.14 13.14 -9.58
N VAL A 151 -9.37 13.48 -8.54
CA VAL A 151 -9.65 13.03 -7.16
C VAL A 151 -11.03 13.48 -6.69
N THR A 152 -11.74 12.62 -5.96
CA THR A 152 -13.11 12.86 -5.50
C THR A 152 -13.26 12.59 -4.00
N THR A 153 -14.39 12.99 -3.42
CA THR A 153 -14.75 12.70 -2.02
C THR A 153 -14.85 11.22 -1.69
N ARG A 154 -14.92 10.33 -2.68
CA ARG A 154 -14.98 8.87 -2.51
C ARG A 154 -13.62 8.23 -2.40
N ASP A 155 -12.56 8.93 -2.79
CA ASP A 155 -11.21 8.42 -2.84
C ASP A 155 -10.52 8.49 -1.47
N VAL A 156 -9.50 7.64 -1.30
CA VAL A 156 -8.54 7.68 -0.19
C VAL A 156 -7.18 8.01 -0.77
N VAL A 157 -6.58 9.12 -0.37
CA VAL A 157 -5.24 9.53 -0.79
C VAL A 157 -4.24 9.23 0.33
N THR A 158 -3.23 8.43 0.01
CA THR A 158 -2.18 8.03 0.95
C THR A 158 -0.85 8.65 0.54
N GLY A 159 -0.39 9.62 1.33
CA GLY A 159 0.92 10.26 1.16
C GLY A 159 2.02 9.47 1.86
N ILE A 160 3.10 9.18 1.15
CA ILE A 160 4.21 8.35 1.59
C ILE A 160 5.51 9.15 1.55
N ALA A 161 6.09 9.44 2.72
CA ALA A 161 7.38 10.13 2.84
C ALA A 161 8.06 9.73 4.15
N VAL A 162 9.28 9.19 4.09
CA VAL A 162 10.01 8.76 5.30
C VAL A 162 10.20 9.93 6.27
N SER A 163 10.73 11.06 5.80
CA SER A 163 10.86 12.27 6.60
C SER A 163 9.52 12.87 7.01
N GLY A 164 8.49 12.62 6.19
CA GLY A 164 7.17 13.20 6.32
C GLY A 164 7.09 14.69 6.01
N ARG A 165 8.12 15.26 5.34
CA ARG A 165 8.20 16.68 4.99
C ARG A 165 8.06 16.98 3.50
N THR A 166 8.19 16.00 2.64
CA THR A 166 8.24 16.11 1.17
C THR A 166 7.15 17.04 0.62
N PRO A 167 7.50 18.21 0.05
CA PRO A 167 6.53 19.21 -0.40
C PRO A 167 5.50 18.68 -1.39
N TYR A 168 5.92 17.86 -2.36
CA TYR A 168 5.02 17.17 -3.28
C TYR A 168 3.90 16.42 -2.57
N VAL A 169 4.23 15.69 -1.49
CA VAL A 169 3.26 14.90 -0.72
C VAL A 169 2.38 15.79 0.15
N VAL A 170 2.95 16.84 0.75
CA VAL A 170 2.20 17.82 1.55
C VAL A 170 1.16 18.53 0.67
N GLY A 171 1.55 18.96 -0.53
CA GLY A 171 0.66 19.61 -1.51
C GLY A 171 -0.51 18.71 -1.89
N GLY A 172 -0.22 17.48 -2.31
CA GLY A 172 -1.24 16.53 -2.70
C GLY A 172 -2.19 16.18 -1.56
N LEU A 173 -1.70 15.87 -0.35
CA LEU A 173 -2.57 15.57 0.79
C LEU A 173 -3.45 16.76 1.19
N SER A 174 -2.88 17.98 1.16
CA SER A 174 -3.64 19.19 1.46
C SER A 174 -4.76 19.43 0.45
N HIS A 175 -4.46 19.25 -0.84
CA HIS A 175 -5.45 19.32 -1.91
C HIS A 175 -6.54 18.25 -1.76
N ALA A 176 -6.15 16.98 -1.58
CA ALA A 176 -7.08 15.87 -1.39
C ALA A 176 -8.06 16.14 -0.24
N LYS A 177 -7.53 16.60 0.90
CA LYS A 177 -8.35 16.97 2.05
C LYS A 177 -9.31 18.12 1.75
N ALA A 178 -8.86 19.15 1.04
CA ALA A 178 -9.70 20.27 0.63
C ALA A 178 -10.82 19.84 -0.34
N GLN A 179 -10.58 18.81 -1.17
CA GLN A 179 -11.59 18.19 -2.03
C GLN A 179 -12.53 17.24 -1.27
N GLY A 180 -12.31 17.00 0.03
CA GLY A 180 -13.14 16.13 0.86
C GLY A 180 -12.80 14.62 0.73
N ALA A 181 -11.71 14.26 0.09
CA ALA A 181 -11.18 12.90 0.09
C ALA A 181 -10.62 12.54 1.48
N SER A 182 -10.69 11.26 1.86
CA SER A 182 -10.00 10.78 3.06
C SER A 182 -8.49 10.76 2.85
N THR A 183 -7.73 11.14 3.87
CA THR A 183 -6.27 11.27 3.75
C THR A 183 -5.53 10.41 4.78
N ILE A 184 -4.49 9.70 4.31
CA ILE A 184 -3.60 8.88 5.13
C ILE A 184 -2.17 9.35 4.93
N ALA A 185 -1.39 9.46 6.01
CA ALA A 185 0.04 9.73 5.95
C ALA A 185 0.83 8.52 6.42
N ILE A 186 1.90 8.16 5.70
CA ILE A 186 2.89 7.14 6.11
C ILE A 186 4.25 7.83 6.20
N SER A 187 4.78 7.94 7.43
CA SER A 187 6.12 8.49 7.68
C SER A 187 6.87 7.66 8.72
N CYS A 188 8.19 7.86 8.85
CA CYS A 188 8.98 7.21 9.91
C CYS A 188 9.44 8.21 10.99
N ASN A 189 8.87 9.43 10.97
CA ASN A 189 9.15 10.48 11.94
C ASN A 189 7.85 10.96 12.58
N PRO A 190 7.82 11.13 13.91
CA PRO A 190 6.64 11.64 14.61
C PRO A 190 6.39 13.11 14.24
N ASP A 191 5.14 13.55 14.41
CA ASP A 191 4.72 14.95 14.25
C ASP A 191 5.12 15.61 12.93
N SER A 192 5.26 14.82 11.88
CA SER A 192 5.68 15.27 10.55
C SER A 192 4.62 16.14 9.85
N ALA A 193 5.05 16.91 8.85
CA ALA A 193 4.15 17.80 8.10
C ALA A 193 2.96 17.03 7.48
N ILE A 194 3.23 15.87 6.83
CA ILE A 194 2.14 15.06 6.26
C ILE A 194 1.23 14.45 7.33
N ALA A 195 1.77 14.11 8.52
CA ALA A 195 0.98 13.57 9.62
C ALA A 195 -0.01 14.61 10.19
N ARG A 196 0.37 15.89 10.19
CA ARG A 196 -0.52 16.99 10.62
C ARG A 196 -1.65 17.30 9.63
N VAL A 197 -1.41 17.05 8.35
CA VAL A 197 -2.43 17.26 7.29
C VAL A 197 -3.43 16.10 7.24
N ALA A 198 -2.97 14.86 7.33
CA ALA A 198 -3.77 13.66 7.12
C ALA A 198 -4.81 13.42 8.23
N ASP A 199 -5.88 12.69 7.89
CA ASP A 199 -6.90 12.24 8.85
C ASP A 199 -6.40 11.05 9.68
N ILE A 200 -5.57 10.20 9.07
CA ILE A 200 -4.95 9.05 9.73
C ILE A 200 -3.45 9.10 9.49
N SER A 201 -2.66 8.97 10.57
CA SER A 201 -1.19 8.91 10.49
C SER A 201 -0.69 7.55 10.91
N ILE A 202 0.12 6.92 10.06
CA ILE A 202 0.79 5.64 10.28
C ILE A 202 2.28 5.93 10.37
N VAL A 203 2.85 5.85 11.58
CA VAL A 203 4.21 6.31 11.86
C VAL A 203 5.05 5.18 12.49
N PRO A 204 5.51 4.18 11.70
CA PRO A 204 6.42 3.16 12.17
C PRO A 204 7.82 3.77 12.39
N ILE A 205 8.17 4.03 13.64
CA ILE A 205 9.48 4.61 14.00
C ILE A 205 10.51 3.49 14.03
N VAL A 206 11.31 3.37 12.96
CA VAL A 206 12.33 2.33 12.80
C VAL A 206 13.71 2.74 13.33
N GLY A 207 13.88 4.01 13.74
CA GLY A 207 15.17 4.56 14.16
C GLY A 207 16.11 4.88 12.98
N PRO A 208 17.35 5.33 13.28
CA PRO A 208 18.33 5.71 12.27
C PRO A 208 18.81 4.52 11.44
N GLU A 209 19.13 4.75 10.18
CA GLU A 209 19.58 3.72 9.24
C GLU A 209 21.01 3.23 9.54
N VAL A 210 21.36 2.04 9.05
CA VAL A 210 22.77 1.53 9.07
C VAL A 210 23.72 2.52 8.39
N LEU A 211 23.30 3.09 7.28
CA LEU A 211 23.97 4.17 6.58
C LEU A 211 23.08 5.42 6.70
N THR A 212 23.51 6.38 7.51
CA THR A 212 22.75 7.59 7.83
C THR A 212 22.19 8.27 6.57
N GLY A 213 20.91 8.64 6.59
CA GLY A 213 20.23 9.29 5.48
C GLY A 213 19.80 8.35 4.35
N SER A 214 20.21 7.06 4.36
CA SER A 214 19.81 6.10 3.32
C SER A 214 18.45 5.45 3.62
N THR A 215 17.40 6.24 3.65
CA THR A 215 16.03 5.86 4.06
C THR A 215 15.34 4.86 3.13
N ARG A 216 15.99 4.47 2.03
CA ARG A 216 15.54 3.35 1.18
C ARG A 216 15.69 1.97 1.85
N LEU A 217 16.43 1.88 2.98
CA LEU A 217 16.73 0.65 3.70
C LEU A 217 15.55 0.24 4.60
N LYS A 218 15.73 0.24 5.92
CA LYS A 218 14.67 -0.22 6.85
C LYS A 218 13.42 0.66 6.87
N SER A 219 13.56 1.97 6.64
CA SER A 219 12.39 2.86 6.49
C SER A 219 11.56 2.49 5.27
N GLY A 220 12.21 2.25 4.12
CA GLY A 220 11.54 1.73 2.91
C GLY A 220 10.90 0.36 3.16
N THR A 221 11.57 -0.53 3.91
CA THR A 221 11.01 -1.84 4.29
C THR A 221 9.74 -1.68 5.15
N ALA A 222 9.74 -0.76 6.11
CA ALA A 222 8.55 -0.46 6.91
C ALA A 222 7.39 0.05 6.05
N GLN A 223 7.65 0.98 5.13
CA GLN A 223 6.64 1.46 4.18
C GLN A 223 6.06 0.31 3.36
N LYS A 224 6.91 -0.55 2.79
CA LYS A 224 6.47 -1.74 2.03
C LYS A 224 5.55 -2.65 2.86
N LEU A 225 5.90 -2.92 4.11
CA LEU A 225 5.05 -3.73 5.00
C LEU A 225 3.69 -3.09 5.23
N VAL A 226 3.65 -1.78 5.49
CA VAL A 226 2.40 -1.03 5.69
C VAL A 226 1.54 -1.06 4.42
N LEU A 227 2.11 -0.76 3.24
CA LEU A 227 1.38 -0.77 1.96
C LEU A 227 0.76 -2.14 1.70
N ASN A 228 1.52 -3.22 1.84
CA ASN A 228 1.00 -4.58 1.67
C ASN A 228 -0.12 -4.92 2.67
N MET A 229 -0.05 -4.42 3.91
CA MET A 229 -1.13 -4.58 4.89
C MET A 229 -2.39 -3.81 4.46
N LEU A 230 -2.25 -2.57 3.97
CA LEU A 230 -3.37 -1.75 3.51
C LEU A 230 -4.13 -2.42 2.37
N THR A 231 -3.44 -2.83 1.30
CA THR A 231 -4.09 -3.46 0.14
C THR A 231 -4.57 -4.87 0.45
N THR A 232 -3.73 -5.74 1.00
CA THR A 232 -4.10 -7.14 1.23
C THR A 232 -5.26 -7.26 2.22
N ALA A 233 -5.22 -6.53 3.35
CA ALA A 233 -6.33 -6.57 4.30
C ALA A 233 -7.61 -5.98 3.71
N SER A 234 -7.52 -4.89 2.94
CA SER A 234 -8.68 -4.32 2.25
C SER A 234 -9.30 -5.30 1.26
N MET A 235 -8.49 -6.01 0.47
CA MET A 235 -8.97 -7.00 -0.49
C MET A 235 -9.59 -8.22 0.21
N ILE A 236 -9.02 -8.69 1.33
CA ILE A 236 -9.64 -9.73 2.17
C ILE A 236 -11.02 -9.26 2.67
N ARG A 237 -11.14 -8.02 3.16
CA ARG A 237 -12.39 -7.39 3.62
C ARG A 237 -13.39 -7.14 2.48
N MET A 238 -12.94 -7.16 1.22
CA MET A 238 -13.75 -7.10 0.01
C MET A 238 -14.13 -8.49 -0.53
N GLY A 239 -13.85 -9.58 0.21
CA GLY A 239 -14.18 -10.93 -0.19
C GLY A 239 -13.29 -11.52 -1.29
N LYS A 240 -12.08 -10.97 -1.49
CA LYS A 240 -11.13 -11.42 -2.52
C LYS A 240 -10.32 -12.66 -2.13
N SER A 241 -10.59 -13.22 -0.96
CA SER A 241 -9.95 -14.45 -0.47
C SER A 241 -10.99 -15.46 0.05
N TYR A 242 -10.60 -16.72 0.11
CA TYR A 242 -11.31 -17.78 0.81
C TYR A 242 -10.31 -18.50 1.72
N GLU A 243 -10.53 -18.46 3.04
CA GLU A 243 -9.49 -18.83 4.00
C GLU A 243 -8.21 -18.01 3.72
N ASN A 244 -7.05 -18.66 3.56
CA ASN A 244 -5.81 -18.03 3.13
C ASN A 244 -5.51 -18.20 1.63
N LEU A 245 -6.51 -18.56 0.82
CA LEU A 245 -6.39 -18.83 -0.60
C LEU A 245 -6.76 -17.59 -1.44
N MET A 246 -5.94 -17.33 -2.44
CA MET A 246 -6.13 -16.25 -3.42
C MET A 246 -7.10 -16.72 -4.52
N VAL A 247 -8.42 -16.61 -4.27
CA VAL A 247 -9.47 -17.16 -5.12
C VAL A 247 -9.93 -16.25 -6.26
N ASP A 248 -9.53 -14.98 -6.25
CA ASP A 248 -9.92 -13.97 -7.26
C ASP A 248 -8.81 -13.67 -8.26
N MET A 249 -7.86 -14.59 -8.44
CA MET A 249 -6.78 -14.42 -9.39
C MET A 249 -7.23 -14.64 -10.85
N THR A 250 -6.66 -13.89 -11.78
CA THR A 250 -6.85 -14.10 -13.22
C THR A 250 -5.83 -15.11 -13.76
N ALA A 251 -6.30 -16.25 -14.29
CA ALA A 251 -5.44 -17.29 -14.85
C ALA A 251 -4.95 -16.94 -16.27
N SER A 252 -4.08 -15.93 -16.38
CA SER A 252 -3.61 -15.36 -17.67
C SER A 252 -2.42 -16.09 -18.31
N ASN A 253 -1.81 -17.05 -17.62
CA ASN A 253 -0.67 -17.83 -18.14
C ASN A 253 -0.67 -19.26 -17.55
N GLN A 254 0.17 -20.15 -18.12
CA GLN A 254 0.23 -21.57 -17.72
C GLN A 254 0.50 -21.75 -16.21
N LYS A 255 1.40 -20.95 -15.62
CA LYS A 255 1.69 -21.00 -14.18
C LYS A 255 0.45 -20.65 -13.35
N LEU A 256 -0.31 -19.64 -13.75
CA LEU A 256 -1.52 -19.21 -13.06
C LEU A 256 -2.67 -20.20 -13.24
N VAL A 257 -2.79 -20.86 -14.40
CA VAL A 257 -3.71 -21.99 -14.62
C VAL A 257 -3.39 -23.16 -13.68
N ALA A 258 -2.12 -23.52 -13.55
CA ALA A 258 -1.71 -24.57 -12.62
C ALA A 258 -1.98 -24.18 -11.15
N ARG A 259 -1.73 -22.90 -10.80
CA ARG A 259 -2.04 -22.37 -9.47
C ARG A 259 -3.54 -22.41 -9.19
N ALA A 260 -4.40 -22.07 -10.15
CA ALA A 260 -5.85 -22.15 -10.01
C ALA A 260 -6.31 -23.58 -9.67
N ALA A 261 -5.76 -24.58 -10.34
CA ALA A 261 -6.06 -25.97 -10.03
C ALA A 261 -5.63 -26.37 -8.60
N ASN A 262 -4.43 -25.97 -8.18
CA ASN A 262 -3.95 -26.21 -6.82
C ASN A 262 -4.82 -25.54 -5.75
N ILE A 263 -5.31 -24.32 -6.02
CA ILE A 263 -6.21 -23.61 -5.11
C ILE A 263 -7.54 -24.35 -4.97
N VAL A 264 -8.14 -24.80 -6.08
CA VAL A 264 -9.38 -25.59 -6.05
C VAL A 264 -9.16 -26.89 -5.29
N MET A 265 -8.07 -27.64 -5.57
CA MET A 265 -7.74 -28.85 -4.82
C MET A 265 -7.60 -28.58 -3.33
N ALA A 266 -6.90 -27.53 -2.93
CA ALA A 266 -6.72 -27.17 -1.53
C ALA A 266 -8.05 -26.77 -0.86
N ALA A 267 -8.91 -26.04 -1.56
CA ALA A 267 -10.18 -25.56 -1.02
C ALA A 267 -11.22 -26.65 -0.80
N ILE A 268 -11.25 -27.69 -1.65
CA ILE A 268 -12.31 -28.70 -1.62
C ILE A 268 -11.84 -30.12 -1.33
N GLY A 269 -10.51 -30.38 -1.33
CA GLY A 269 -9.94 -31.70 -1.06
C GLY A 269 -10.13 -32.70 -2.22
N CYS A 270 -10.14 -32.24 -3.47
CA CYS A 270 -10.37 -33.07 -4.66
C CYS A 270 -9.09 -33.41 -5.41
N SER A 271 -9.20 -34.32 -6.37
CA SER A 271 -8.11 -34.65 -7.30
C SER A 271 -7.84 -33.52 -8.31
N LEU A 272 -6.68 -33.56 -8.97
CA LEU A 272 -6.34 -32.61 -10.05
C LEU A 272 -7.33 -32.68 -11.23
N GLU A 273 -7.80 -33.90 -11.56
CA GLU A 273 -8.77 -34.11 -12.64
C GLU A 273 -10.11 -33.44 -12.32
N GLU A 274 -10.63 -33.63 -11.11
CA GLU A 274 -11.87 -32.98 -10.64
C GLU A 274 -11.70 -31.46 -10.59
N ALA A 275 -10.56 -30.94 -10.05
CA ALA A 275 -10.29 -29.52 -10.03
C ALA A 275 -10.30 -28.89 -11.43
N ARG A 276 -9.69 -29.56 -12.42
CA ARG A 276 -9.72 -29.13 -13.81
C ARG A 276 -11.14 -29.15 -14.40
N ALA A 277 -11.95 -30.16 -14.07
CA ALA A 277 -13.33 -30.24 -14.51
C ALA A 277 -14.17 -29.06 -13.94
N TYR A 278 -14.02 -28.73 -12.66
CA TYR A 278 -14.70 -27.57 -12.05
C TYR A 278 -14.23 -26.24 -12.66
N LEU A 279 -12.93 -26.08 -12.90
CA LEU A 279 -12.37 -24.87 -13.55
C LEU A 279 -12.89 -24.71 -14.99
N ALA A 280 -12.93 -25.79 -15.76
CA ALA A 280 -13.46 -25.76 -17.13
C ALA A 280 -14.95 -25.35 -17.12
N ARG A 281 -15.75 -25.87 -16.19
CA ARG A 281 -17.18 -25.53 -16.05
C ARG A 281 -17.39 -24.06 -15.65
N SER A 282 -16.51 -23.50 -14.81
CA SER A 282 -16.60 -22.12 -14.31
C SER A 282 -15.98 -21.07 -15.26
N GLY A 283 -15.40 -21.49 -16.40
CA GLY A 283 -14.65 -20.59 -17.26
C GLY A 283 -13.33 -20.11 -16.63
N TYR A 284 -12.71 -20.95 -15.81
CA TYR A 284 -11.48 -20.67 -15.03
C TYR A 284 -11.65 -19.62 -13.94
N ASP A 285 -12.88 -19.31 -13.55
CA ASP A 285 -13.17 -18.56 -12.33
C ASP A 285 -13.02 -19.49 -11.12
N VAL A 286 -11.98 -19.29 -10.33
CA VAL A 286 -11.61 -20.16 -9.19
C VAL A 286 -12.68 -20.12 -8.09
N LYS A 287 -13.17 -18.93 -7.78
CA LYS A 287 -14.20 -18.73 -6.75
C LYS A 287 -15.49 -19.45 -7.12
N LEU A 288 -15.90 -19.30 -8.38
CA LEU A 288 -17.08 -19.97 -8.92
C LEU A 288 -16.91 -21.50 -8.96
N ALA A 289 -15.72 -22.00 -9.35
CA ALA A 289 -15.39 -23.43 -9.34
C ALA A 289 -15.53 -24.05 -7.94
N ILE A 290 -15.01 -23.36 -6.92
CA ILE A 290 -15.11 -23.82 -5.53
C ILE A 290 -16.58 -23.80 -5.06
N LEU A 291 -17.35 -22.77 -5.39
CA LEU A 291 -18.76 -22.70 -5.01
C LEU A 291 -19.58 -23.84 -5.64
N ILE A 292 -19.42 -24.08 -6.94
CA ILE A 292 -20.06 -25.18 -7.66
C ILE A 292 -19.74 -26.53 -7.00
N ALA A 293 -18.45 -26.76 -6.70
CA ALA A 293 -18.02 -28.00 -6.06
C ALA A 293 -18.59 -28.21 -4.66
N ARG A 294 -18.67 -27.11 -3.87
CA ARG A 294 -19.16 -27.18 -2.48
C ARG A 294 -20.68 -27.26 -2.36
N THR A 295 -21.42 -26.79 -3.37
CA THR A 295 -22.91 -26.67 -3.28
C THR A 295 -23.67 -27.52 -4.27
N GLY A 296 -23.03 -27.97 -5.35
CA GLY A 296 -23.70 -28.71 -6.44
C GLY A 296 -24.52 -27.83 -7.38
N LEU A 297 -24.52 -26.51 -7.20
CA LEU A 297 -25.23 -25.58 -8.08
C LEU A 297 -24.73 -25.67 -9.52
N ASP A 298 -25.55 -25.31 -10.47
CA ASP A 298 -25.11 -24.96 -11.82
C ASP A 298 -24.39 -23.63 -11.84
N VAL A 299 -23.79 -23.28 -12.98
CA VAL A 299 -22.93 -22.09 -13.13
C VAL A 299 -23.72 -20.80 -12.89
N GLU A 300 -24.93 -20.70 -13.41
CA GLU A 300 -25.78 -19.50 -13.32
C GLU A 300 -26.26 -19.28 -11.88
N ALA A 301 -26.74 -20.33 -11.24
CA ALA A 301 -27.17 -20.27 -9.85
C ALA A 301 -26.01 -19.95 -8.89
N ALA A 302 -24.84 -20.53 -9.16
CA ALA A 302 -23.63 -20.23 -8.36
C ALA A 302 -23.17 -18.77 -8.54
N ARG A 303 -23.21 -18.23 -9.75
CA ARG A 303 -22.90 -16.81 -10.02
C ARG A 303 -23.87 -15.89 -9.29
N ALA A 304 -25.16 -16.15 -9.40
CA ALA A 304 -26.19 -15.39 -8.68
C ALA A 304 -26.03 -15.49 -7.15
N ALA A 305 -25.60 -16.63 -6.62
CA ALA A 305 -25.32 -16.80 -5.19
C ALA A 305 -24.11 -15.96 -4.74
N LEU A 306 -23.03 -15.91 -5.55
CA LEU A 306 -21.88 -15.04 -5.27
C LEU A 306 -22.25 -13.55 -5.29
N GLU A 307 -23.07 -13.12 -6.25
CA GLU A 307 -23.55 -11.75 -6.36
C GLU A 307 -24.38 -11.36 -5.13
N ARG A 308 -25.33 -12.19 -4.69
CA ARG A 308 -26.10 -11.94 -3.46
C ARG A 308 -25.25 -11.86 -2.22
N ALA A 309 -24.15 -12.62 -2.19
CA ALA A 309 -23.20 -12.64 -1.10
C ALA A 309 -22.09 -11.54 -1.22
N ASP A 310 -22.26 -10.53 -2.08
CA ASP A 310 -21.27 -9.48 -2.34
C ASP A 310 -19.88 -10.02 -2.70
N GLY A 311 -19.81 -11.16 -3.39
CA GLY A 311 -18.55 -11.82 -3.76
C GLY A 311 -17.87 -12.60 -2.64
N PHE A 312 -18.47 -12.71 -1.44
CA PHE A 312 -17.92 -13.48 -0.33
C PHE A 312 -18.23 -14.96 -0.47
N LEU A 313 -17.24 -15.74 -0.91
CA LEU A 313 -17.43 -17.18 -1.16
C LEU A 313 -17.93 -17.94 0.07
N ARG A 314 -17.41 -17.67 1.27
CA ARG A 314 -17.85 -18.32 2.51
C ARG A 314 -19.34 -18.05 2.78
N ARG A 315 -19.80 -16.81 2.59
CA ARG A 315 -21.19 -16.43 2.76
C ARG A 315 -22.08 -17.13 1.71
N ALA A 316 -21.67 -17.13 0.44
CA ALA A 316 -22.41 -17.80 -0.63
C ALA A 316 -22.58 -19.30 -0.37
N ILE A 317 -21.55 -19.98 0.16
CA ILE A 317 -21.63 -21.40 0.55
C ILE A 317 -22.62 -21.59 1.70
N ALA A 318 -22.51 -20.79 2.78
CA ALA A 318 -23.36 -20.90 3.95
C ALA A 318 -24.85 -20.66 3.61
N GLU A 319 -25.15 -19.58 2.89
CA GLU A 319 -26.53 -19.27 2.45
C GLU A 319 -27.12 -20.35 1.58
N THR A 320 -26.37 -20.95 0.65
CA THR A 320 -26.83 -22.03 -0.21
C THR A 320 -27.12 -23.30 0.57
N ARG A 321 -26.43 -23.56 1.67
CA ARG A 321 -26.64 -24.75 2.54
C ARG A 321 -27.65 -24.51 3.64
N GLY A 322 -28.20 -23.30 3.78
CA GLY A 322 -29.10 -22.94 4.87
C GLY A 322 -28.41 -22.86 6.23
N GLU A 323 -27.07 -22.64 6.24
CA GLU A 323 -26.25 -22.47 7.43
C GLU A 323 -26.22 -21.00 7.82
N ALA A 324 -26.15 -20.69 9.14
CA ALA A 324 -25.94 -19.32 9.56
C ALA A 324 -24.54 -18.85 9.12
N ALA A 325 -24.47 -17.71 8.42
CA ALA A 325 -23.19 -17.11 8.07
C ALA A 325 -22.49 -16.62 9.35
N SER A 326 -21.42 -17.29 9.74
CA SER A 326 -20.56 -16.92 10.87
C SER A 326 -19.54 -15.85 10.49
#